data_e75e280671af714c41107c133eda0e65
#
_entry.id   e75e280671af714c41107c133eda0e65
#
_cell.length_a   1.000
_cell.length_b   1.000
_cell.length_c   1.000
_cell.angle_alpha   90.00
_cell.angle_beta   90.00
_cell.angle_gamma   90.00
#
_symmetry.space_group_name_H-M   'P 1'
#
loop_
_entity.id
_entity.type
_entity.pdbx_description
1 polymer ?
#
loop_
_entity_poly.entity_id
_entity_poly.type
_entity_poly.pdbx_seq_one_letter_code
_entity_poly.pdbx_strand_id
1 'polypeptide(L)' 'MSVYFIHAEAILNNGCVAEKVGKVIIATNAAAALAGFWLEDSVSELTDQGIKVVIDKFEKVE' A
#
# COMPACT_ATOMS: atom_id res chain seq x y z
N MET A 1 -13.97 -14.76 -0.31
CA MET A 1 -13.04 -13.62 -0.43
C MET A 1 -13.07 -12.79 0.82
N SER A 2 -11.97 -12.17 1.15
CA SER A 2 -11.84 -11.32 2.32
C SER A 2 -11.56 -9.88 1.93
N VAL A 3 -11.86 -8.97 2.84
CA VAL A 3 -11.59 -7.54 2.66
C VAL A 3 -10.41 -7.15 3.54
N TYR A 4 -9.42 -6.49 2.96
CA TYR A 4 -8.22 -6.06 3.65
C TYR A 4 -8.08 -4.54 3.54
N PHE A 5 -7.64 -3.91 4.63
CA PHE A 5 -7.26 -2.52 4.63
C PHE A 5 -5.75 -2.42 4.76
N ILE A 6 -5.13 -1.74 3.80
CA ILE A 6 -3.67 -1.56 3.76
C ILE A 6 -3.38 -0.06 3.73
N HIS A 7 -2.61 0.38 4.71
CA HIS A 7 -2.15 1.77 4.80
C HIS A 7 -0.63 1.82 4.71
N ALA A 8 -0.14 2.76 3.94
CA ALA A 8 1.30 2.94 3.73
C ALA A 8 1.66 4.41 3.71
N GLU A 9 2.94 4.69 3.93
CA GLU A 9 3.49 6.04 3.86
C GLU A 9 4.55 6.10 2.77
N ALA A 10 4.49 7.13 1.93
CA ALA A 10 5.50 7.42 0.93
C ALA A 10 6.56 8.31 1.57
N ILE A 11 7.80 7.85 1.61
CA ILE A 11 8.89 8.51 2.31
C ILE A 11 9.91 9.01 1.29
N LEU A 12 10.24 10.30 1.39
CA LEU A 12 11.27 10.93 0.56
C LEU A 12 12.67 10.55 1.03
N ASN A 13 13.66 10.81 0.19
CA ASN A 13 15.06 10.50 0.47
C ASN A 13 15.58 11.14 1.77
N ASN A 14 15.01 12.27 2.17
CA ASN A 14 15.39 12.96 3.41
C ASN A 14 14.68 12.40 4.65
N GLY A 15 13.85 11.36 4.50
CA GLY A 15 13.11 10.76 5.59
C GLY A 15 11.76 11.40 5.90
N CYS A 16 11.37 12.44 5.19
CA CYS A 16 10.06 13.07 5.38
C CYS A 16 8.95 12.27 4.71
N VAL A 17 7.79 12.21 5.36
CA VAL A 17 6.61 11.59 4.77
C VAL A 17 6.01 12.55 3.75
N ALA A 18 6.02 12.12 2.48
CA ALA A 18 5.45 12.92 1.39
C ALA A 18 3.95 12.74 1.29
N GLU A 19 3.46 11.51 1.51
CA GLU A 19 2.06 11.17 1.27
C GLU A 19 1.69 9.93 2.08
N LYS A 20 0.41 9.85 2.45
CA LYS A 20 -0.15 8.65 3.09
C LYS A 20 -1.18 8.05 2.13
N VAL A 21 -1.12 6.73 1.97
CA VAL A 21 -2.00 6.00 1.04
C VAL A 21 -2.74 4.92 1.81
N GLY A 22 -4.07 4.94 1.73
CA GLY A 22 -4.91 3.89 2.30
C GLY A 22 -5.76 3.26 1.20
N LYS A 23 -5.79 1.92 1.14
CA LYS A 23 -6.55 1.18 0.14
C LYS A 23 -7.33 0.05 0.79
N VAL A 24 -8.53 -0.20 0.27
CA VAL A 24 -9.33 -1.37 0.63
C VAL A 24 -9.22 -2.35 -0.53
N ILE A 25 -8.72 -3.55 -0.24
CA ILE A 25 -8.46 -4.56 -1.26
C ILE A 25 -9.28 -5.81 -0.95
N ILE A 26 -10.01 -6.30 -1.95
CA ILE A 26 -10.74 -7.56 -1.86
C ILE A 26 -9.89 -8.66 -2.48
N ALA A 27 -9.56 -9.68 -1.72
CA ALA A 27 -8.69 -10.74 -2.19
C ALA A 27 -8.98 -12.06 -1.47
N THR A 28 -8.47 -13.16 -2.02
CA THR A 28 -8.67 -14.49 -1.45
C THR A 28 -7.83 -14.73 -0.20
N ASN A 29 -6.69 -14.07 -0.08
CA ASN A 29 -5.79 -14.21 1.06
C ASN A 29 -4.93 -12.96 1.21
N ALA A 30 -4.13 -12.90 2.28
CA ALA A 30 -3.29 -11.76 2.59
C ALA A 30 -2.22 -11.51 1.52
N ALA A 31 -1.61 -12.56 0.98
CA ALA A 31 -0.58 -12.42 -0.06
C ALA A 31 -1.17 -11.81 -1.34
N ALA A 32 -2.36 -12.24 -1.74
CA ALA A 32 -3.06 -11.69 -2.90
C ALA A 32 -3.44 -10.22 -2.67
N ALA A 33 -3.87 -9.88 -1.46
CA ALA A 33 -4.20 -8.50 -1.10
C ALA A 33 -2.96 -7.60 -1.20
N LEU A 34 -1.84 -8.07 -0.71
CA LEU A 34 -0.58 -7.31 -0.75
C LEU A 34 -0.12 -7.10 -2.19
N ALA A 35 -0.19 -8.15 -3.02
CA ALA A 35 0.14 -8.03 -4.44
C ALA A 35 -0.77 -7.02 -5.15
N GLY A 36 -2.07 -7.05 -4.86
CA GLY A 36 -3.02 -6.09 -5.42
C GLY A 36 -2.73 -4.65 -4.99
N PHE A 37 -2.31 -4.47 -3.75
CA PHE A 37 -1.92 -3.15 -3.24
C PHE A 37 -0.76 -2.56 -4.06
N TRP A 38 0.29 -3.34 -4.29
CA TRP A 38 1.46 -2.89 -5.05
C TRP A 38 1.15 -2.61 -6.52
N LEU A 39 0.06 -3.17 -7.06
CA LEU A 39 -0.38 -2.94 -8.44
C LEU A 39 -1.32 -1.76 -8.58
N GLU A 40 -1.76 -1.16 -7.47
CA GLU A 40 -2.60 0.04 -7.53
C GLU A 40 -1.84 1.19 -8.21
N ASP A 41 -2.54 1.94 -9.08
CA ASP A 41 -1.91 3.00 -9.86
C ASP A 41 -1.22 4.05 -9.00
N SER A 42 -1.89 4.47 -7.92
CA SER A 42 -1.31 5.47 -7.01
C SER A 42 -0.05 4.99 -6.32
N VAL A 43 0.02 3.70 -6.00
CA VAL A 43 1.19 3.09 -5.36
C VAL A 43 2.31 2.88 -6.38
N SER A 44 1.99 2.35 -7.55
CA SER A 44 2.98 2.08 -8.59
C SER A 44 3.61 3.37 -9.10
N GLU A 45 2.85 4.46 -9.21
CA GLU A 45 3.40 5.77 -9.57
C GLU A 45 4.47 6.24 -8.58
N LEU A 46 4.23 6.06 -7.28
CA LEU A 46 5.21 6.44 -6.26
C LEU A 46 6.49 5.61 -6.37
N THR A 47 6.37 4.30 -6.56
CA THR A 47 7.54 3.43 -6.69
C THR A 47 8.29 3.71 -8.00
N ASP A 48 7.59 4.03 -9.07
CA ASP A 48 8.21 4.38 -10.35
C ASP A 48 9.01 5.68 -10.26
N GLN A 49 8.62 6.58 -9.37
CA GLN A 49 9.35 7.82 -9.11
C GLN A 49 10.55 7.62 -8.18
N GLY A 50 10.77 6.40 -7.71
CA GLY A 50 11.84 6.10 -6.76
C GLY A 50 11.51 6.47 -5.33
N ILE A 51 10.26 6.75 -5.03
CA ILE A 51 9.82 7.06 -3.67
C ILE A 51 9.61 5.76 -2.90
N LYS A 52 10.15 5.70 -1.69
CA LYS A 52 10.00 4.52 -0.83
C LYS A 52 8.59 4.49 -0.23
N VAL A 53 7.90 3.36 -0.41
CA VAL A 53 6.58 3.14 0.17
C VAL A 53 6.69 2.10 1.26
N VAL A 54 6.31 2.48 2.49
CA VAL A 54 6.38 1.60 3.66
C VAL A 54 4.98 1.33 4.17
N ILE A 55 4.61 0.06 4.23
CA ILE A 55 3.32 -0.35 4.79
C ILE A 55 3.41 -0.26 6.31
N ASP A 56 2.56 0.56 6.91
CA ASP A 56 2.49 0.75 8.35
C ASP A 56 1.28 0.09 8.99
N LYS A 57 0.30 -0.32 8.17
CA LYS A 57 -0.87 -1.03 8.67
C LYS A 57 -1.38 -2.02 7.64
N PHE A 58 -1.63 -3.23 8.07
CA PHE A 58 -2.22 -4.28 7.26
C PHE A 58 -3.25 -5.01 8.12
N GLU A 59 -4.52 -4.88 7.75
CA GLU A 59 -5.61 -5.38 8.57
C GLU A 59 -6.62 -6.14 7.73
N LYS A 60 -7.02 -7.31 8.20
CA LYS A 60 -8.15 -8.04 7.61
C LYS A 60 -9.42 -7.51 8.25
N VAL A 61 -10.31 -6.95 7.44
CA VAL A 61 -11.55 -6.32 7.91
C VAL A 61 -12.69 -7.33 7.93
N GLU A 62 -12.75 -8.22 6.95
CA GLU A 62 -13.77 -9.26 6.86
C GLU A 62 -13.20 -10.61 6.41
#